data_35a3ed5cb4e4166dd7a92c0d95a166d2
#
_entry.id   35a3ed5cb4e4166dd7a92c0d95a166d2
#
_cell.length_a   1.000
_cell.length_b   1.000
_cell.length_c   1.000
_cell.angle_alpha   90.00
_cell.angle_beta   90.00
_cell.angle_gamma   90.00
#
_symmetry.space_group_name_H-M   'P 1'
#
loop_
_entity.id
_entity.type
_entity.pdbx_description
1 polymer ?
#
loop_
_entity_poly.entity_id
_entity_poly.type
_entity_poly.pdbx_seq_one_letter_code
_entity_poly.pdbx_strand_id
1 'polypeptide(L)'
;MRLKGKVALITGAGSGIGRAIATLFAEEGARVIANDVNEKAARETVEALGAARSGARAIQADVADSGEVKAMFAEVEREFGSLDVLVNNAGIGSAGTSTADRDTLRDRSDARIMELLSGQGIQTHWDITQTMTDETWHRMIAVHLNGTFFCTREALRLMSRRDQGVIINLSSVAGLMGLENVPHYSAAKAGILGFTRAVAREVGSRKIRVNAICPGFIDTPMTQPMSDLMRKAVIGRTPLGRYAEPGEVAQTALFLASDDSSFFTGQWLSPNGGLFIG
;
A
#
# COMPACT_ATOMS: atom_id res chain seq x y z
N MET A 1 -1.62 -12.51 -21.05
CA MET A 1 -0.56 -12.43 -19.98
C MET A 1 0.23 -11.13 -20.19
N ARG A 2 -0.20 -10.08 -19.50
CA ARG A 2 0.36 -8.72 -19.62
C ARG A 2 1.74 -8.54 -18.97
N LEU A 3 2.13 -9.46 -18.07
CA LEU A 3 3.41 -9.42 -17.35
C LEU A 3 4.32 -10.62 -17.64
N LYS A 4 4.11 -11.28 -18.80
CA LYS A 4 4.86 -12.49 -19.17
C LYS A 4 6.38 -12.25 -19.10
N GLY A 5 7.07 -13.02 -18.25
CA GLY A 5 8.51 -12.97 -18.07
C GLY A 5 9.05 -11.80 -17.26
N LYS A 6 8.19 -10.90 -16.77
CA LYS A 6 8.57 -9.80 -15.87
C LYS A 6 8.87 -10.32 -14.46
N VAL A 7 9.84 -9.72 -13.80
CA VAL A 7 10.15 -9.92 -12.38
C VAL A 7 9.49 -8.82 -11.57
N ALA A 8 8.60 -9.20 -10.64
CA ALA A 8 7.84 -8.26 -9.83
C ALA A 8 8.04 -8.49 -8.34
N LEU A 9 8.50 -7.50 -7.61
CA LEU A 9 8.60 -7.49 -6.15
C LEU A 9 7.42 -6.72 -5.56
N ILE A 10 6.67 -7.37 -4.67
CA ILE A 10 5.54 -6.79 -3.95
C ILE A 10 5.85 -6.81 -2.46
N THR A 11 5.90 -5.65 -1.80
CA THR A 11 6.09 -5.55 -0.36
C THR A 11 4.76 -5.64 0.38
N GLY A 12 4.76 -6.20 1.59
CA GLY A 12 3.53 -6.46 2.35
C GLY A 12 2.60 -7.44 1.61
N ALA A 13 3.18 -8.42 0.92
CA ALA A 13 2.44 -9.38 0.10
C ALA A 13 1.81 -10.53 0.90
N GLY A 14 2.00 -10.58 2.21
CA GLY A 14 1.46 -11.63 3.09
C GLY A 14 -0.05 -11.60 3.26
N SER A 15 -0.73 -10.49 2.94
CA SER A 15 -2.18 -10.37 3.11
C SER A 15 -2.80 -9.27 2.23
N GLY A 16 -4.13 -9.17 2.25
CA GLY A 16 -4.91 -8.06 1.70
C GLY A 16 -4.55 -7.69 0.25
N ILE A 17 -4.33 -6.40 0.01
CA ILE A 17 -4.04 -5.85 -1.31
C ILE A 17 -2.74 -6.43 -1.88
N GLY A 18 -1.68 -6.54 -1.07
CA GLY A 18 -0.39 -7.07 -1.52
C GLY A 18 -0.48 -8.51 -2.00
N ARG A 19 -1.20 -9.38 -1.26
CA ARG A 19 -1.47 -10.76 -1.68
C ARG A 19 -2.26 -10.81 -2.99
N ALA A 20 -3.31 -9.99 -3.11
CA ALA A 20 -4.13 -9.94 -4.32
C ALA A 20 -3.32 -9.47 -5.54
N ILE A 21 -2.43 -8.48 -5.38
CA ILE A 21 -1.51 -8.03 -6.44
C ILE A 21 -0.55 -9.16 -6.82
N ALA A 22 0.06 -9.83 -5.84
CA ALA A 22 0.98 -10.94 -6.08
C ALA A 22 0.31 -12.08 -6.87
N THR A 23 -0.92 -12.44 -6.49
CA THR A 23 -1.71 -13.48 -7.18
C THR A 23 -1.99 -13.08 -8.62
N LEU A 24 -2.56 -11.90 -8.84
CA LEU A 24 -2.91 -11.44 -10.17
C LEU A 24 -1.68 -11.29 -11.09
N PHE A 25 -0.56 -10.79 -10.56
CA PHE A 25 0.67 -10.65 -11.34
C PHE A 25 1.25 -12.00 -11.76
N ALA A 26 1.17 -13.01 -10.89
CA ALA A 26 1.58 -14.38 -11.22
C ALA A 26 0.68 -15.00 -12.30
N GLU A 27 -0.64 -14.83 -12.20
CA GLU A 27 -1.60 -15.26 -13.22
C GLU A 27 -1.34 -14.59 -14.58
N GLU A 28 -0.85 -13.35 -14.56
CA GLU A 28 -0.47 -12.60 -15.76
C GLU A 28 0.97 -12.88 -16.23
N GLY A 29 1.61 -13.90 -15.67
CA GLY A 29 2.89 -14.45 -16.11
C GLY A 29 4.12 -13.80 -15.56
N ALA A 30 4.00 -12.99 -14.48
CA ALA A 30 5.16 -12.47 -13.76
C ALA A 30 5.81 -13.54 -12.88
N ARG A 31 7.13 -13.43 -12.71
CA ARG A 31 7.87 -14.10 -11.63
C ARG A 31 7.76 -13.21 -10.39
N VAL A 32 6.95 -13.65 -9.43
CA VAL A 32 6.59 -12.84 -8.26
C VAL A 32 7.55 -13.07 -7.11
N ILE A 33 7.98 -11.98 -6.49
CA ILE A 33 8.70 -11.97 -5.22
C ILE A 33 7.76 -11.36 -4.19
N ALA A 34 7.25 -12.19 -3.28
CA ALA A 34 6.38 -11.78 -2.18
C ALA A 34 7.23 -11.46 -0.95
N ASN A 35 7.34 -10.17 -0.61
CA ASN A 35 7.98 -9.75 0.63
C ASN A 35 6.93 -9.47 1.70
N ASP A 36 7.22 -9.87 2.92
CA ASP A 36 6.48 -9.47 4.13
C ASP A 36 7.42 -9.55 5.35
N VAL A 37 7.16 -8.77 6.38
CA VAL A 37 7.85 -8.90 7.67
C VAL A 37 7.50 -10.22 8.36
N ASN A 38 6.33 -10.77 8.09
CA ASN A 38 5.89 -12.10 8.48
C ASN A 38 6.26 -13.11 7.39
N GLU A 39 7.36 -13.85 7.59
CA GLU A 39 7.84 -14.85 6.66
C GLU A 39 6.78 -15.91 6.30
N LYS A 40 6.04 -16.40 7.30
CA LYS A 40 4.99 -17.40 7.11
C LYS A 40 3.91 -16.88 6.14
N ALA A 41 3.44 -15.64 6.34
CA ALA A 41 2.41 -15.03 5.49
C ALA A 41 2.90 -14.84 4.03
N ALA A 42 4.18 -14.47 3.84
CA ALA A 42 4.78 -14.38 2.51
C ALA A 42 4.86 -15.75 1.83
N ARG A 43 5.26 -16.80 2.56
CA ARG A 43 5.30 -18.18 2.06
C ARG A 43 3.92 -18.70 1.67
N GLU A 44 2.92 -18.51 2.53
CA GLU A 44 1.53 -18.88 2.25
C GLU A 44 1.01 -18.22 0.97
N THR A 45 1.39 -16.96 0.73
CA THR A 45 1.03 -16.29 -0.53
C THR A 45 1.65 -16.99 -1.73
N VAL A 46 2.95 -17.31 -1.69
CA VAL A 46 3.64 -18.01 -2.79
C VAL A 46 3.05 -19.42 -3.01
N GLU A 47 2.73 -20.14 -1.95
CA GLU A 47 2.11 -21.47 -2.03
C GLU A 47 0.72 -21.39 -2.69
N ALA A 48 -0.07 -20.37 -2.35
CA ALA A 48 -1.41 -20.15 -2.89
C ALA A 48 -1.41 -19.80 -4.39
N LEU A 49 -0.26 -19.40 -4.99
CA LEU A 49 -0.17 -19.16 -6.44
C LEU A 49 -0.35 -20.45 -7.28
N GLY A 50 -0.27 -21.63 -6.69
CA GLY A 50 -0.52 -22.90 -7.37
C GLY A 50 0.35 -23.08 -8.63
N ALA A 51 -0.27 -23.30 -9.78
CA ALA A 51 0.42 -23.49 -11.05
C ALA A 51 1.13 -22.22 -11.55
N ALA A 52 0.68 -21.01 -11.12
CA ALA A 52 1.27 -19.73 -11.50
C ALA A 52 2.57 -19.42 -10.72
N ARG A 53 2.95 -20.23 -9.71
CA ARG A 53 4.11 -19.99 -8.85
C ARG A 53 5.48 -20.21 -9.51
N SER A 54 5.55 -20.55 -10.79
CA SER A 54 6.83 -20.84 -11.44
C SER A 54 7.83 -19.71 -11.29
N GLY A 55 8.90 -19.95 -10.51
CA GLY A 55 9.92 -18.96 -10.18
C GLY A 55 9.50 -17.91 -9.14
N ALA A 56 8.35 -18.06 -8.45
CA ALA A 56 8.00 -17.19 -7.35
C ALA A 56 8.85 -17.47 -6.09
N ARG A 57 9.09 -16.43 -5.29
CA ARG A 57 9.86 -16.47 -4.04
C ARG A 57 9.17 -15.69 -2.94
N ALA A 58 9.30 -16.19 -1.71
CA ALA A 58 8.97 -15.44 -0.51
C ALA A 58 10.29 -14.94 0.11
N ILE A 59 10.36 -13.66 0.46
CA ILE A 59 11.53 -13.07 1.13
C ILE A 59 11.02 -12.29 2.35
N GLN A 60 11.53 -12.64 3.54
CA GLN A 60 11.28 -11.86 4.74
C GLN A 60 12.16 -10.61 4.76
N ALA A 61 11.57 -9.44 5.01
CA ALA A 61 12.29 -8.22 5.37
C ALA A 61 11.32 -7.18 5.95
N ASP A 62 11.76 -6.45 6.99
CA ASP A 62 11.07 -5.23 7.44
C ASP A 62 11.48 -4.06 6.53
N VAL A 63 10.52 -3.54 5.77
CA VAL A 63 10.78 -2.39 4.88
C VAL A 63 11.21 -1.13 5.64
N ALA A 64 10.95 -1.04 6.94
CA ALA A 64 11.41 0.06 7.78
C ALA A 64 12.92 -0.03 8.12
N ASP A 65 13.55 -1.18 7.90
CA ASP A 65 14.98 -1.38 8.08
C ASP A 65 15.73 -1.32 6.75
N SER A 66 16.58 -0.30 6.59
CA SER A 66 17.37 -0.09 5.38
C SER A 66 18.39 -1.21 5.09
N GLY A 67 18.87 -1.89 6.13
CA GLY A 67 19.81 -3.02 6.00
C GLY A 67 19.10 -4.26 5.47
N GLU A 68 17.93 -4.60 6.05
CA GLU A 68 17.11 -5.71 5.58
C GLU A 68 16.63 -5.48 4.14
N VAL A 69 16.22 -4.26 3.79
CA VAL A 69 15.86 -3.91 2.41
C VAL A 69 17.04 -4.12 1.46
N LYS A 70 18.25 -3.68 1.81
CA LYS A 70 19.44 -3.92 0.98
C LYS A 70 19.72 -5.41 0.80
N ALA A 71 19.62 -6.22 1.86
CA ALA A 71 19.80 -7.65 1.80
C ALA A 71 18.75 -8.32 0.89
N MET A 72 17.49 -7.95 1.02
CA MET A 72 16.41 -8.41 0.15
C MET A 72 16.71 -8.12 -1.33
N PHE A 73 17.10 -6.89 -1.68
CA PHE A 73 17.41 -6.56 -3.07
C PHE A 73 18.68 -7.22 -3.60
N ALA A 74 19.68 -7.49 -2.75
CA ALA A 74 20.84 -8.31 -3.13
C ALA A 74 20.44 -9.74 -3.46
N GLU A 75 19.48 -10.31 -2.73
CA GLU A 75 18.90 -11.62 -3.04
C GLU A 75 18.13 -11.61 -4.36
N VAL A 76 17.29 -10.58 -4.59
CA VAL A 76 16.60 -10.38 -5.87
C VAL A 76 17.60 -10.33 -7.03
N GLU A 77 18.68 -9.55 -6.90
CA GLU A 77 19.70 -9.44 -7.93
C GLU A 77 20.38 -10.80 -8.20
N ARG A 78 20.74 -11.51 -7.14
CA ARG A 78 21.41 -12.82 -7.25
C ARG A 78 20.54 -13.87 -7.95
N GLU A 79 19.24 -13.95 -7.61
CA GLU A 79 18.35 -15.00 -8.13
C GLU A 79 17.71 -14.67 -9.47
N PHE A 80 17.40 -13.40 -9.70
CA PHE A 80 16.62 -12.97 -10.85
C PHE A 80 17.43 -12.14 -11.86
N GLY A 81 18.55 -11.57 -11.44
CA GLY A 81 19.43 -10.72 -12.26
C GLY A 81 18.85 -9.34 -12.57
N SER A 82 17.57 -9.14 -12.41
CA SER A 82 16.88 -7.87 -12.71
C SER A 82 15.57 -7.73 -11.96
N LEU A 83 15.03 -6.51 -11.91
CA LEU A 83 13.70 -6.21 -11.43
C LEU A 83 12.96 -5.35 -12.45
N ASP A 84 11.77 -5.76 -12.88
CA ASP A 84 10.94 -5.02 -13.84
C ASP A 84 9.86 -4.19 -13.15
N VAL A 85 9.27 -4.70 -12.05
CA VAL A 85 8.19 -4.03 -11.32
C VAL A 85 8.46 -4.07 -9.83
N LEU A 86 8.37 -2.90 -9.18
CA LEU A 86 8.29 -2.78 -7.72
C LEU A 86 6.91 -2.29 -7.33
N VAL A 87 6.27 -2.97 -6.37
CA VAL A 87 5.04 -2.49 -5.73
C VAL A 87 5.33 -2.22 -4.26
N ASN A 88 5.43 -0.96 -3.87
CA ASN A 88 5.55 -0.50 -2.49
C ASN A 88 4.17 -0.51 -1.84
N ASN A 89 3.75 -1.68 -1.32
CA ASN A 89 2.45 -1.86 -0.70
C ASN A 89 2.54 -2.03 0.83
N ALA A 90 3.67 -2.44 1.38
CA ALA A 90 3.82 -2.64 2.82
C ALA A 90 3.32 -1.43 3.63
N GLY A 91 2.55 -1.72 4.67
CA GLY A 91 1.97 -0.69 5.51
C GLY A 91 1.27 -1.25 6.74
N ILE A 92 1.03 -0.37 7.70
CA ILE A 92 0.34 -0.67 8.96
C ILE A 92 -0.86 0.26 9.13
N GLY A 93 -1.91 -0.20 9.81
CA GLY A 93 -3.11 0.60 10.07
C GLY A 93 -2.89 1.61 11.20
N SER A 94 -2.93 1.14 12.43
CA SER A 94 -2.71 1.95 13.64
C SER A 94 -1.40 1.52 14.29
N ALA A 95 -0.33 2.28 14.07
CA ALA A 95 0.96 1.98 14.65
C ALA A 95 0.96 2.24 16.15
N GLY A 96 1.49 1.30 16.91
CA GLY A 96 1.76 1.46 18.34
C GLY A 96 0.53 1.48 19.25
N THR A 97 -0.68 1.33 18.74
CA THR A 97 -1.86 1.28 19.59
C THR A 97 -2.02 -0.10 20.21
N SER A 98 -2.13 -0.15 21.53
CA SER A 98 -2.55 -1.34 22.27
C SER A 98 -3.98 -1.75 21.88
N THR A 99 -4.43 -2.94 22.30
CA THR A 99 -5.84 -3.34 22.12
C THR A 99 -6.78 -2.35 22.80
N ALA A 100 -6.41 -1.87 24.02
CA ALA A 100 -7.17 -0.88 24.75
C ALA A 100 -7.28 0.46 24.01
N ASP A 101 -6.20 0.92 23.37
CA ASP A 101 -6.23 2.15 22.58
C ASP A 101 -7.13 2.01 21.34
N ARG A 102 -7.09 0.84 20.68
CA ARG A 102 -7.96 0.55 19.54
C ARG A 102 -9.44 0.51 19.92
N ASP A 103 -9.77 -0.09 21.06
CA ASP A 103 -11.13 -0.10 21.59
C ASP A 103 -11.59 1.31 21.93
N THR A 104 -10.76 2.10 22.60
CA THR A 104 -11.05 3.52 22.89
C THR A 104 -11.29 4.34 21.61
N LEU A 105 -10.48 4.14 20.57
CA LEU A 105 -10.65 4.83 19.29
C LEU A 105 -11.93 4.40 18.58
N ARG A 106 -12.28 3.12 18.63
CA ARG A 106 -13.53 2.61 18.10
C ARG A 106 -14.72 3.21 18.80
N ASP A 107 -14.73 3.21 20.14
CA ASP A 107 -15.84 3.74 20.94
C ASP A 107 -16.02 5.26 20.72
N ARG A 108 -14.91 6.03 20.62
CA ARG A 108 -14.96 7.45 20.25
C ARG A 108 -15.51 7.66 18.83
N SER A 109 -15.13 6.82 17.87
CA SER A 109 -15.65 6.88 16.51
C SER A 109 -17.17 6.65 16.50
N ASP A 110 -17.65 5.65 17.20
CA ASP A 110 -19.06 5.31 17.27
C ASP A 110 -19.85 6.42 17.98
N ALA A 111 -19.35 6.96 19.09
CA ALA A 111 -19.96 8.10 19.77
C ALA A 111 -20.11 9.31 18.84
N ARG A 112 -19.06 9.69 18.12
CA ARG A 112 -19.11 10.81 17.17
C ARG A 112 -20.11 10.59 16.02
N ILE A 113 -20.19 9.36 15.50
CA ILE A 113 -21.19 9.05 14.46
C ILE A 113 -22.59 9.22 15.02
N MET A 114 -22.85 8.75 16.23
CA MET A 114 -24.16 8.92 16.90
C MET A 114 -24.49 10.38 17.18
N GLU A 115 -23.53 11.17 17.63
CA GLU A 115 -23.65 12.61 17.83
C GLU A 115 -24.00 13.33 16.52
N LEU A 116 -23.32 13.02 15.43
CA LEU A 116 -23.63 13.56 14.10
C LEU A 116 -25.05 13.21 13.65
N LEU A 117 -25.48 11.97 13.87
CA LEU A 117 -26.83 11.52 13.50
C LEU A 117 -27.93 12.13 14.37
N SER A 118 -27.63 12.45 15.65
CA SER A 118 -28.60 13.08 16.57
C SER A 118 -28.85 14.56 16.26
N GLY A 119 -27.96 15.24 15.53
CA GLY A 119 -28.04 16.66 15.26
C GLY A 119 -27.78 17.57 16.46
N GLN A 120 -27.36 17.01 17.62
CA GLN A 120 -27.09 17.78 18.85
C GLN A 120 -25.70 18.40 18.93
N GLY A 121 -24.92 18.27 17.84
CA GLY A 121 -23.53 18.73 17.77
C GLY A 121 -22.55 17.70 18.33
N ILE A 122 -21.25 17.90 18.05
CA ILE A 122 -20.20 16.97 18.45
C ILE A 122 -19.66 17.35 19.82
N GLN A 123 -19.70 16.40 20.76
CA GLN A 123 -19.16 16.52 22.12
C GLN A 123 -17.90 15.66 22.30
N THR A 124 -17.78 14.56 21.55
CA THR A 124 -16.62 13.69 21.60
C THR A 124 -15.50 14.25 20.72
N HIS A 125 -14.34 14.58 21.31
CA HIS A 125 -13.18 15.09 20.60
C HIS A 125 -12.15 13.99 20.34
N TRP A 126 -11.43 14.08 19.21
CA TRP A 126 -10.43 13.09 18.83
C TRP A 126 -9.16 13.18 19.70
N ASP A 127 -8.63 14.37 19.88
CA ASP A 127 -7.39 14.67 20.62
C ASP A 127 -6.14 13.86 20.19
N ILE A 128 -6.24 13.17 19.05
CA ILE A 128 -5.21 12.23 18.56
C ILE A 128 -3.88 12.94 18.36
N THR A 129 -3.89 14.11 17.73
CA THR A 129 -2.63 14.82 17.41
C THR A 129 -1.89 15.24 18.67
N GLN A 130 -2.60 15.73 19.69
CA GLN A 130 -1.98 16.20 20.94
C GLN A 130 -1.58 15.07 21.89
N THR A 131 -2.16 13.87 21.72
CA THR A 131 -1.88 12.71 22.59
C THR A 131 -0.97 11.67 21.92
N MET A 132 -0.68 11.84 20.62
CA MET A 132 0.18 10.92 19.88
C MET A 132 1.61 10.97 20.39
N THR A 133 2.21 9.81 20.64
CA THR A 133 3.63 9.73 21.01
C THR A 133 4.55 9.84 19.79
N ASP A 134 5.77 10.32 20.00
CA ASP A 134 6.80 10.38 18.95
C ASP A 134 7.08 9.00 18.38
N GLU A 135 7.05 7.94 19.18
CA GLU A 135 7.24 6.56 18.75
C GLU A 135 6.15 6.11 17.75
N THR A 136 4.88 6.41 18.06
CA THR A 136 3.75 6.11 17.18
C THR A 136 3.90 6.84 15.84
N TRP A 137 4.25 8.12 15.89
CA TRP A 137 4.53 8.92 14.69
C TRP A 137 5.69 8.33 13.89
N HIS A 138 6.84 8.09 14.52
CA HIS A 138 8.04 7.60 13.86
C HIS A 138 7.82 6.21 13.25
N ARG A 139 7.12 5.30 13.93
CA ARG A 139 6.83 3.97 13.39
C ARG A 139 5.96 4.05 12.12
N MET A 140 4.97 4.92 12.10
CA MET A 140 4.13 5.14 10.92
C MET A 140 4.96 5.64 9.73
N ILE A 141 5.78 6.68 9.95
CA ILE A 141 6.66 7.24 8.92
C ILE A 141 7.70 6.22 8.45
N ALA A 142 8.29 5.46 9.38
CA ALA A 142 9.31 4.46 9.07
C ALA A 142 8.79 3.38 8.12
N VAL A 143 7.62 2.80 8.40
CA VAL A 143 7.07 1.74 7.57
C VAL A 143 6.59 2.29 6.22
N HIS A 144 5.80 3.36 6.23
CA HIS A 144 5.12 3.82 5.02
C HIS A 144 6.03 4.66 4.11
N LEU A 145 6.67 5.70 4.66
CA LEU A 145 7.41 6.65 3.85
C LEU A 145 8.88 6.24 3.67
N ASN A 146 9.57 5.90 4.76
CA ASN A 146 10.96 5.46 4.66
C ASN A 146 11.05 4.11 3.95
N GLY A 147 10.13 3.15 4.23
CA GLY A 147 10.08 1.87 3.53
C GLY A 147 9.88 2.03 2.03
N THR A 148 8.95 2.90 1.62
CA THR A 148 8.77 3.24 0.19
C THR A 148 10.05 3.82 -0.42
N PHE A 149 10.73 4.73 0.30
CA PHE A 149 12.01 5.31 -0.15
C PHE A 149 13.11 4.25 -0.25
N PHE A 150 13.31 3.42 0.79
CA PHE A 150 14.37 2.41 0.79
C PHE A 150 14.21 1.40 -0.34
N CYS A 151 12.99 0.85 -0.52
CA CYS A 151 12.72 -0.09 -1.60
C CYS A 151 12.86 0.56 -2.98
N THR A 152 12.36 1.79 -3.17
CA THR A 152 12.52 2.54 -4.42
C THR A 152 13.99 2.77 -4.76
N ARG A 153 14.81 3.19 -3.80
CA ARG A 153 16.23 3.41 -3.98
C ARG A 153 16.96 2.16 -4.47
N GLU A 154 16.73 1.02 -3.86
CA GLU A 154 17.38 -0.23 -4.26
C GLU A 154 16.83 -0.75 -5.60
N ALA A 155 15.52 -0.60 -5.86
CA ALA A 155 14.93 -0.94 -7.15
C ALA A 155 15.55 -0.11 -8.29
N LEU A 156 15.73 1.19 -8.09
CA LEU A 156 16.34 2.07 -9.09
C LEU A 156 17.77 1.68 -9.41
N ARG A 157 18.56 1.13 -8.47
CA ARG A 157 19.91 0.61 -8.74
C ARG A 157 19.89 -0.54 -9.74
N LEU A 158 18.86 -1.38 -9.71
CA LEU A 158 18.70 -2.48 -10.68
C LEU A 158 18.09 -2.00 -11.99
N MET A 159 17.02 -1.21 -11.92
CA MET A 159 16.28 -0.74 -13.10
C MET A 159 17.09 0.19 -13.96
N SER A 160 17.92 1.08 -13.37
CA SER A 160 18.74 2.06 -14.10
C SER A 160 19.85 1.42 -14.94
N ARG A 161 20.25 0.19 -14.66
CA ARG A 161 21.24 -0.53 -15.50
C ARG A 161 20.67 -0.95 -16.85
N ARG A 162 19.36 -1.01 -16.96
CA ARG A 162 18.62 -1.42 -18.16
C ARG A 162 17.79 -0.29 -18.76
N ASP A 163 17.75 0.87 -18.11
CA ASP A 163 16.90 2.02 -18.45
C ASP A 163 15.45 1.60 -18.69
N GLN A 164 14.91 0.77 -17.79
CA GLN A 164 13.55 0.22 -17.86
C GLN A 164 13.07 -0.20 -16.48
N GLY A 165 11.81 0.12 -16.15
CA GLY A 165 11.17 -0.35 -14.93
C GLY A 165 9.84 0.32 -14.65
N VAL A 166 9.10 -0.25 -13.70
CA VAL A 166 7.85 0.33 -13.18
C VAL A 166 7.86 0.29 -11.65
N ILE A 167 7.54 1.41 -11.03
CA ILE A 167 7.37 1.52 -9.59
C ILE A 167 5.94 1.97 -9.31
N ILE A 168 5.24 1.23 -8.45
CA ILE A 168 3.87 1.51 -8.02
C ILE A 168 3.87 1.70 -6.50
N ASN A 169 3.47 2.88 -6.05
CA ASN A 169 3.44 3.23 -4.65
C ASN A 169 2.00 3.21 -4.11
N LEU A 170 1.71 2.39 -3.09
CA LEU A 170 0.39 2.40 -2.44
C LEU A 170 0.28 3.58 -1.46
N SER A 171 -0.42 4.61 -1.91
CA SER A 171 -0.90 5.70 -1.08
C SER A 171 -2.27 5.34 -0.48
N SER A 172 -3.20 6.29 -0.39
CA SER A 172 -4.57 6.13 0.11
C SER A 172 -5.38 7.39 -0.20
N VAL A 173 -6.71 7.30 -0.17
CA VAL A 173 -7.56 8.49 -0.07
C VAL A 173 -7.21 9.36 1.15
N ALA A 174 -6.68 8.76 2.23
CA ALA A 174 -6.18 9.51 3.39
C ALA A 174 -5.04 10.47 3.03
N GLY A 175 -4.23 10.15 2.01
CA GLY A 175 -3.19 11.04 1.50
C GLY A 175 -3.72 12.16 0.60
N LEU A 176 -4.95 12.02 0.09
CA LEU A 176 -5.61 13.02 -0.76
C LEU A 176 -6.45 14.00 0.06
N MET A 177 -7.30 13.48 0.95
CA MET A 177 -8.28 14.29 1.68
C MET A 177 -7.95 14.48 3.18
N GLY A 178 -7.02 13.69 3.72
CA GLY A 178 -6.82 13.59 5.16
C GLY A 178 -7.93 12.78 5.84
N LEU A 179 -7.60 12.14 6.96
CA LEU A 179 -8.57 11.48 7.84
C LEU A 179 -8.32 11.94 9.28
N GLU A 180 -9.37 12.40 9.94
CA GLU A 180 -9.30 13.10 11.23
C GLU A 180 -8.73 12.26 12.39
N ASN A 181 -8.84 10.94 12.34
CA ASN A 181 -8.39 10.06 13.43
C ASN A 181 -7.02 9.39 13.18
N VAL A 182 -6.39 9.67 12.03
CA VAL A 182 -5.08 9.08 11.66
C VAL A 182 -4.16 10.10 10.97
N PRO A 183 -3.82 11.22 11.64
CA PRO A 183 -3.04 12.30 11.00
C PRO A 183 -1.66 11.85 10.54
N HIS A 184 -0.98 10.99 11.31
CA HIS A 184 0.32 10.41 10.97
C HIS A 184 0.24 9.52 9.70
N TYR A 185 -0.81 8.72 9.56
CA TYR A 185 -1.05 7.92 8.36
C TYR A 185 -1.34 8.81 7.15
N SER A 186 -2.20 9.82 7.33
CA SER A 186 -2.51 10.80 6.28
C SER A 186 -1.26 11.53 5.80
N ALA A 187 -0.40 11.97 6.74
CA ALA A 187 0.87 12.63 6.44
C ALA A 187 1.82 11.70 5.66
N ALA A 188 1.97 10.44 6.09
CA ALA A 188 2.80 9.44 5.40
C ALA A 188 2.29 9.19 3.97
N LYS A 189 0.98 8.99 3.80
CA LYS A 189 0.37 8.72 2.49
C LYS A 189 0.39 9.92 1.55
N ALA A 190 0.25 11.14 2.06
CA ALA A 190 0.48 12.37 1.30
C ALA A 190 1.95 12.53 0.89
N GLY A 191 2.88 12.22 1.79
CA GLY A 191 4.32 12.19 1.50
C GLY A 191 4.69 11.25 0.35
N ILE A 192 4.07 10.07 0.28
CA ILE A 192 4.24 9.12 -0.83
C ILE A 192 3.83 9.74 -2.17
N LEU A 193 2.79 10.56 -2.23
CA LEU A 193 2.36 11.22 -3.48
C LEU A 193 3.38 12.27 -3.92
N GLY A 194 3.92 13.06 -2.99
CA GLY A 194 5.01 14.00 -3.25
C GLY A 194 6.26 13.29 -3.77
N PHE A 195 6.66 12.21 -3.09
CA PHE A 195 7.77 11.36 -3.46
C PHE A 195 7.58 10.74 -4.85
N THR A 196 6.41 10.19 -5.14
CA THR A 196 6.07 9.61 -6.46
C THR A 196 6.29 10.61 -7.59
N ARG A 197 5.80 11.84 -7.44
CA ARG A 197 5.94 12.90 -8.45
C ARG A 197 7.41 13.32 -8.67
N ALA A 198 8.16 13.45 -7.58
CA ALA A 198 9.58 13.81 -7.64
C ALA A 198 10.42 12.75 -8.37
N VAL A 199 10.28 11.48 -7.94
CA VAL A 199 11.02 10.36 -8.53
C VAL A 199 10.62 10.13 -9.98
N ALA A 200 9.34 10.26 -10.34
CA ALA A 200 8.91 10.13 -11.73
C ALA A 200 9.59 11.12 -12.67
N ARG A 201 9.79 12.37 -12.22
CA ARG A 201 10.54 13.40 -12.98
C ARG A 201 12.03 13.07 -13.09
N GLU A 202 12.62 12.57 -12.01
CA GLU A 202 14.04 12.23 -11.95
C GLU A 202 14.40 11.09 -12.91
N VAL A 203 13.57 10.03 -12.96
CA VAL A 203 13.92 8.79 -13.67
C VAL A 203 13.23 8.62 -15.02
N GLY A 204 12.39 9.56 -15.44
CA GLY A 204 11.64 9.49 -16.69
C GLY A 204 12.53 9.35 -17.93
N SER A 205 13.70 9.99 -17.95
CA SER A 205 14.70 9.88 -19.03
C SER A 205 15.25 8.46 -19.18
N ARG A 206 15.14 7.63 -18.14
CA ARG A 206 15.53 6.21 -18.13
C ARG A 206 14.37 5.26 -18.47
N LYS A 207 13.25 5.79 -18.97
CA LYS A 207 12.05 5.00 -19.26
C LYS A 207 11.53 4.20 -18.05
N ILE A 208 11.81 4.69 -16.83
CA ILE A 208 11.27 4.14 -15.59
C ILE A 208 10.02 4.95 -15.24
N ARG A 209 8.88 4.26 -15.11
CA ARG A 209 7.60 4.88 -14.74
C ARG A 209 7.36 4.73 -13.25
N VAL A 210 6.90 5.79 -12.61
CA VAL A 210 6.60 5.81 -11.17
C VAL A 210 5.22 6.41 -10.96
N ASN A 211 4.27 5.62 -10.45
CA ASN A 211 2.90 6.05 -10.22
C ASN A 211 2.43 5.64 -8.83
N ALA A 212 1.33 6.20 -8.38
CA ALA A 212 0.69 5.86 -7.11
C ALA A 212 -0.71 5.28 -7.33
N ILE A 213 -1.16 4.47 -6.36
CA ILE A 213 -2.56 4.09 -6.21
C ILE A 213 -3.06 4.64 -4.88
N CYS A 214 -4.25 5.25 -4.88
CA CYS A 214 -4.91 5.81 -3.70
C CYS A 214 -6.22 5.06 -3.44
N PRO A 215 -6.20 3.86 -2.86
CA PRO A 215 -7.41 3.12 -2.59
C PRO A 215 -8.31 3.85 -1.59
N GLY A 216 -9.63 3.63 -1.72
CA GLY A 216 -10.60 3.92 -0.68
C GLY A 216 -10.57 2.87 0.43
N PHE A 217 -11.76 2.55 0.96
CA PHE A 217 -11.89 1.46 1.93
C PHE A 217 -12.01 0.11 1.23
N ILE A 218 -11.04 -0.76 1.54
CA ILE A 218 -10.90 -2.09 0.96
C ILE A 218 -11.12 -3.13 2.05
N ASP A 219 -11.83 -4.22 1.77
CA ASP A 219 -12.07 -5.29 2.74
C ASP A 219 -10.81 -6.13 2.93
N THR A 220 -10.08 -5.84 4.00
CA THR A 220 -8.78 -6.42 4.32
C THR A 220 -8.64 -6.63 5.83
N PRO A 221 -7.67 -7.42 6.30
CA PRO A 221 -7.38 -7.51 7.73
C PRO A 221 -7.13 -6.17 8.42
N MET A 222 -6.66 -5.16 7.70
CA MET A 222 -6.44 -3.82 8.23
C MET A 222 -7.74 -3.08 8.57
N THR A 223 -8.82 -3.32 7.83
CA THR A 223 -10.13 -2.66 8.01
C THR A 223 -11.12 -3.49 8.82
N GLN A 224 -10.86 -4.79 9.03
CA GLN A 224 -11.73 -5.67 9.84
C GLN A 224 -11.97 -5.19 11.27
N PRO A 225 -11.02 -4.56 12.00
CA PRO A 225 -11.27 -4.08 13.36
C PRO A 225 -12.25 -2.91 13.47
N MET A 226 -12.72 -2.33 12.36
CA MET A 226 -13.70 -1.25 12.36
C MET A 226 -15.07 -1.76 12.87
N SER A 227 -15.77 -0.93 13.68
CA SER A 227 -17.12 -1.26 14.13
C SER A 227 -18.11 -1.33 12.97
N ASP A 228 -19.22 -2.03 13.17
CA ASP A 228 -20.32 -2.09 12.19
C ASP A 228 -20.88 -0.69 11.89
N LEU A 229 -20.92 0.19 12.90
CA LEU A 229 -21.40 1.56 12.74
C LEU A 229 -20.44 2.37 11.85
N MET A 230 -19.14 2.29 12.09
CA MET A 230 -18.12 2.90 11.21
C MET A 230 -18.20 2.33 9.78
N ARG A 231 -18.33 1.01 9.63
CA ARG A 231 -18.47 0.38 8.31
C ARG A 231 -19.68 0.94 7.56
N LYS A 232 -20.84 1.02 8.22
CA LYS A 232 -22.06 1.61 7.65
C LYS A 232 -21.88 3.09 7.29
N ALA A 233 -21.23 3.88 8.14
CA ALA A 233 -20.97 5.30 7.88
C ALA A 233 -20.06 5.50 6.66
N VAL A 234 -19.00 4.68 6.51
CA VAL A 234 -18.12 4.69 5.33
C VAL A 234 -18.90 4.31 4.08
N ILE A 235 -19.69 3.23 4.14
CA ILE A 235 -20.52 2.78 3.01
C ILE A 235 -21.50 3.89 2.58
N GLY A 236 -22.16 4.55 3.54
CA GLY A 236 -23.10 5.62 3.26
C GLY A 236 -22.46 6.86 2.61
N ARG A 237 -21.14 7.08 2.81
CA ARG A 237 -20.35 8.15 2.18
C ARG A 237 -19.70 7.72 0.86
N THR A 238 -19.74 6.45 0.53
CA THR A 238 -19.14 5.88 -0.68
C THR A 238 -20.23 5.74 -1.75
N PRO A 239 -20.22 6.50 -2.86
CA PRO A 239 -21.27 6.45 -3.88
C PRO A 239 -21.56 5.03 -4.43
N LEU A 240 -20.55 4.16 -4.57
CA LEU A 240 -20.77 2.77 -4.98
C LEU A 240 -21.36 1.89 -3.87
N GLY A 241 -21.59 2.40 -2.67
CA GLY A 241 -22.36 1.75 -1.61
C GLY A 241 -21.72 0.50 -1.00
N ARG A 242 -20.40 0.32 -1.11
CA ARG A 242 -19.70 -0.84 -0.57
C ARG A 242 -18.21 -0.59 -0.33
N TYR A 243 -17.58 -1.48 0.40
CA TYR A 243 -16.12 -1.63 0.36
C TYR A 243 -15.72 -2.31 -0.96
N ALA A 244 -14.53 -2.00 -1.44
CA ALA A 244 -13.97 -2.73 -2.56
C ALA A 244 -13.24 -4.00 -2.09
N GLU A 245 -13.13 -4.96 -2.98
CA GLU A 245 -12.31 -6.15 -2.77
C GLU A 245 -10.83 -5.86 -3.11
N PRO A 246 -9.86 -6.54 -2.46
CA PRO A 246 -8.44 -6.40 -2.78
C PRO A 246 -8.11 -6.60 -4.26
N GLY A 247 -8.83 -7.49 -4.94
CA GLY A 247 -8.69 -7.77 -6.37
C GLY A 247 -8.95 -6.55 -7.26
N GLU A 248 -9.86 -5.66 -6.85
CA GLU A 248 -10.17 -4.44 -7.63
C GLU A 248 -8.99 -3.46 -7.60
N VAL A 249 -8.25 -3.37 -6.50
CA VAL A 249 -7.00 -2.61 -6.42
C VAL A 249 -5.89 -3.29 -7.21
N ALA A 250 -5.84 -4.63 -7.19
CA ALA A 250 -4.86 -5.40 -7.95
C ALA A 250 -5.01 -5.17 -9.47
N GLN A 251 -6.24 -5.01 -10.00
CA GLN A 251 -6.45 -4.65 -11.40
C GLN A 251 -5.84 -3.29 -11.75
N THR A 252 -5.96 -2.30 -10.86
CA THR A 252 -5.32 -0.99 -11.05
C THR A 252 -3.79 -1.12 -11.05
N ALA A 253 -3.23 -1.95 -10.15
CA ALA A 253 -1.81 -2.23 -10.12
C ALA A 253 -1.34 -2.93 -11.40
N LEU A 254 -2.10 -3.88 -11.91
CA LEU A 254 -1.79 -4.58 -13.15
C LEU A 254 -1.79 -3.63 -14.37
N PHE A 255 -2.78 -2.73 -14.47
CA PHE A 255 -2.78 -1.68 -15.50
C PHE A 255 -1.50 -0.86 -15.42
N LEU A 256 -1.12 -0.36 -14.24
CA LEU A 256 0.07 0.45 -14.07
C LEU A 256 1.38 -0.33 -14.32
N ALA A 257 1.41 -1.63 -14.04
CA ALA A 257 2.58 -2.49 -14.27
C ALA A 257 2.79 -2.85 -15.75
N SER A 258 1.73 -2.85 -16.55
CA SER A 258 1.73 -3.28 -17.95
C SER A 258 2.04 -2.13 -18.92
N ASP A 259 2.20 -2.49 -20.20
CA ASP A 259 2.41 -1.54 -21.30
C ASP A 259 1.14 -0.73 -21.60
N ASP A 260 -0.05 -1.17 -21.13
CA ASP A 260 -1.32 -0.43 -21.24
C ASP A 260 -1.23 0.98 -20.64
N SER A 261 -0.31 1.19 -19.71
CA SER A 261 -0.04 2.47 -19.05
C SER A 261 1.30 3.11 -19.46
N SER A 262 1.80 2.82 -20.68
CA SER A 262 3.13 3.25 -21.16
C SER A 262 3.36 4.78 -21.11
N PHE A 263 2.29 5.58 -21.14
CA PHE A 263 2.38 7.05 -21.04
C PHE A 263 1.98 7.61 -19.67
N PHE A 264 1.84 6.74 -18.64
CA PHE A 264 1.52 7.13 -17.27
C PHE A 264 2.79 7.18 -16.42
N THR A 265 3.19 8.36 -15.95
CA THR A 265 4.21 8.54 -14.92
C THR A 265 3.93 9.78 -14.09
N GLY A 266 4.24 9.75 -12.79
CA GLY A 266 3.98 10.83 -11.85
C GLY A 266 2.49 10.99 -11.49
N GLN A 267 1.62 10.05 -11.90
CA GLN A 267 0.18 10.10 -11.70
C GLN A 267 -0.25 9.30 -10.48
N TRP A 268 -1.47 9.56 -10.01
CA TRP A 268 -2.16 8.71 -9.07
C TRP A 268 -3.52 8.28 -9.61
N LEU A 269 -3.87 7.02 -9.38
CA LEU A 269 -5.19 6.46 -9.66
C LEU A 269 -5.88 6.11 -8.34
N SER A 270 -7.17 6.42 -8.23
CA SER A 270 -7.90 6.26 -6.97
C SER A 270 -9.13 5.37 -7.11
N PRO A 271 -8.98 4.04 -6.98
CA PRO A 271 -10.10 3.12 -6.86
C PRO A 271 -10.73 3.26 -5.47
N ASN A 272 -11.66 4.22 -5.30
CA ASN A 272 -12.21 4.60 -4.00
C ASN A 272 -13.75 4.58 -3.94
N GLY A 273 -14.42 4.12 -4.99
CA GLY A 273 -15.88 4.04 -5.06
C GLY A 273 -16.59 5.40 -5.08
N GLY A 274 -15.87 6.49 -5.36
CA GLY A 274 -16.40 7.86 -5.36
C GLY A 274 -16.31 8.55 -3.98
N LEU A 275 -15.70 7.93 -2.98
CA LEU A 275 -15.52 8.53 -1.64
C LEU A 275 -14.77 9.87 -1.70
N PHE A 276 -13.82 9.98 -2.61
CA PHE A 276 -13.11 11.21 -2.95
C PHE A 276 -13.17 11.44 -4.46
N ILE A 277 -13.59 12.61 -4.86
CA ILE A 277 -13.65 13.11 -6.24
C ILE A 277 -12.85 14.41 -6.29
N GLY A 278 -11.75 14.43 -7.07
CA GLY A 278 -10.88 15.59 -7.20
C GLY A 278 -9.85 15.42 -8.29
#